data_44984c0bcdfb8e2e8a37a969bf9fb2b7
#
_entry.id   44984c0bcdfb8e2e8a37a969bf9fb2b7
#
_cell.length_a   1.000
_cell.length_b   1.000
_cell.length_c   1.000
_cell.angle_alpha   90.00
_cell.angle_beta   90.00
_cell.angle_gamma   90.00
#
_symmetry.space_group_name_H-M   'P 1'
#
loop_
_entity.id
_entity.type
_entity.pdbx_description
1 polymer ?
#
loop_
_entity_poly.entity_id
_entity_poly.type
_entity_poly.pdbx_seq_one_letter_code
_entity_poly.pdbx_strand_id
1 'polypeptide(L)'
;MAQELIAHTQKIKTFYNWSFHDLAKELDLSQLEIDILLFLHNNPKNNVARDLCNLRGIAKSNASNGIRLLEKKGFLVSSADADSRKIRRLNLTSSGQGIAKRLAAKQRDIFETMFAGVSREQIQIVQQIMDQCEKNMEEQMKWNFL
;
A
#
# COMPACT_ATOMS: atom_id res chain seq x y z
N MET A 1 -2.97 -26.83 -5.30
CA MET A 1 -2.00 -25.74 -5.47
C MET A 1 -2.67 -24.37 -5.67
N ALA A 2 -3.47 -24.14 -6.69
CA ALA A 2 -4.10 -22.82 -6.92
C ALA A 2 -5.04 -22.39 -5.78
N GLN A 3 -5.87 -23.30 -5.27
CA GLN A 3 -6.78 -23.03 -4.16
C GLN A 3 -6.01 -22.72 -2.87
N GLU A 4 -4.91 -23.41 -2.63
CA GLU A 4 -4.03 -23.16 -1.47
C GLU A 4 -3.32 -21.81 -1.56
N LEU A 5 -2.87 -21.43 -2.75
CA LEU A 5 -2.24 -20.13 -2.99
C LEU A 5 -3.20 -18.98 -2.70
N ILE A 6 -4.46 -19.09 -3.18
CA ILE A 6 -5.52 -18.10 -2.91
C ILE A 6 -5.81 -18.04 -1.39
N ALA A 7 -5.87 -19.19 -0.72
CA ALA A 7 -6.09 -19.25 0.72
C ALA A 7 -4.93 -18.60 1.50
N HIS A 8 -3.69 -18.81 1.08
CA HIS A 8 -2.52 -18.18 1.69
C HIS A 8 -2.53 -16.67 1.52
N THR A 9 -2.83 -16.16 0.32
CA THR A 9 -2.95 -14.71 0.09
C THR A 9 -4.02 -14.08 0.97
N GLN A 10 -5.15 -14.74 1.15
CA GLN A 10 -6.21 -14.26 2.03
C GLN A 10 -5.77 -14.26 3.51
N LYS A 11 -5.06 -15.28 3.97
CA LYS A 11 -4.52 -15.33 5.34
C LYS A 11 -3.48 -14.24 5.58
N ILE A 12 -2.59 -13.99 4.62
CA ILE A 12 -1.61 -12.90 4.70
C ILE A 12 -2.32 -11.56 4.86
N LYS A 13 -3.33 -11.28 4.04
CA LYS A 13 -4.11 -10.05 4.12
C LYS A 13 -4.84 -9.91 5.46
N THR A 14 -5.46 -10.98 5.94
CA THR A 14 -6.15 -11.00 7.23
C THR A 14 -5.19 -10.74 8.39
N PHE A 15 -4.05 -11.41 8.41
CA PHE A 15 -3.01 -11.22 9.43
C PHE A 15 -2.44 -9.81 9.41
N TYR A 16 -2.15 -9.27 8.23
CA TYR A 16 -1.65 -7.91 8.04
C TYR A 16 -2.62 -6.88 8.62
N ASN A 17 -3.89 -6.94 8.24
CA ASN A 17 -4.91 -6.01 8.75
C ASN A 17 -5.15 -6.17 10.26
N TRP A 18 -5.22 -7.39 10.74
CA TRP A 18 -5.35 -7.68 12.16
C TRP A 18 -4.18 -7.10 12.98
N SER A 19 -2.98 -7.21 12.46
CA SER A 19 -1.76 -6.72 13.14
C SER A 19 -1.73 -5.20 13.30
N PHE A 20 -2.45 -4.45 12.44
CA PHE A 20 -2.58 -3.00 12.56
C PHE A 20 -3.72 -2.56 13.48
N HIS A 21 -4.61 -3.46 13.91
CA HIS A 21 -5.86 -3.09 14.59
C HIS A 21 -5.66 -2.12 15.77
N ASP A 22 -4.75 -2.44 16.70
CA ASP A 22 -4.53 -1.62 17.88
C ASP A 22 -3.93 -0.25 17.54
N LEU A 23 -2.97 -0.21 16.64
CA LEU A 23 -2.35 1.04 16.19
C LEU A 23 -3.33 1.89 15.37
N ALA A 24 -4.16 1.27 14.56
CA ALA A 24 -5.24 1.94 13.83
C ALA A 24 -6.21 2.63 14.78
N LYS A 25 -6.60 1.93 15.85
CA LYS A 25 -7.48 2.49 16.89
C LYS A 25 -6.82 3.62 17.66
N GLU A 26 -5.54 3.47 18.04
CA GLU A 26 -4.77 4.51 18.73
C GLU A 26 -4.66 5.80 17.88
N LEU A 27 -4.41 5.65 16.59
CA LEU A 27 -4.20 6.77 15.67
C LEU A 27 -5.50 7.30 15.04
N ASP A 28 -6.63 6.69 15.34
CA ASP A 28 -7.93 6.99 14.70
C ASP A 28 -7.84 6.93 13.17
N LEU A 29 -7.29 5.84 12.66
CA LEU A 29 -7.13 5.59 11.24
C LEU A 29 -7.86 4.31 10.81
N SER A 30 -8.50 4.36 9.65
CA SER A 30 -8.96 3.15 8.96
C SER A 30 -7.79 2.41 8.31
N GLN A 31 -7.97 1.13 7.97
CA GLN A 31 -6.97 0.38 7.21
C GLN A 31 -6.66 1.01 5.86
N LEU A 32 -7.66 1.57 5.19
CA LEU A 32 -7.50 2.32 3.94
C LEU A 32 -6.56 3.52 4.11
N GLU A 33 -6.75 4.31 5.16
CA GLU A 33 -5.89 5.46 5.45
C GLU A 33 -4.45 5.02 5.77
N ILE A 34 -4.29 3.94 6.52
CA ILE A 34 -2.98 3.31 6.80
C ILE A 34 -2.30 2.89 5.49
N ASP A 35 -3.01 2.20 4.62
CA ASP A 35 -2.49 1.73 3.34
C ASP A 35 -2.03 2.88 2.44
N ILE A 36 -2.77 3.99 2.41
CA ILE A 36 -2.40 5.19 1.64
C ILE A 36 -1.15 5.85 2.23
N LEU A 37 -1.12 6.05 3.55
CA LEU A 37 0.04 6.66 4.23
C LEU A 37 1.31 5.85 4.03
N LEU A 38 1.24 4.54 4.18
CA LEU A 38 2.36 3.63 3.95
C LEU A 38 2.81 3.62 2.50
N PHE A 39 1.88 3.62 1.55
CA PHE A 39 2.21 3.67 0.14
C PHE A 39 2.99 4.94 -0.21
N LEU A 40 2.50 6.10 0.22
CA LEU A 40 3.16 7.39 -0.03
C LEU A 40 4.51 7.48 0.67
N HIS A 41 4.64 6.93 1.87
CA HIS A 41 5.91 6.89 2.59
C HIS A 41 6.94 6.01 1.90
N ASN A 42 6.54 4.84 1.45
CA ASN A 42 7.42 3.85 0.82
C ASN A 42 7.72 4.16 -0.65
N ASN A 43 6.87 4.94 -1.32
CA ASN A 43 6.96 5.24 -2.75
C ASN A 43 6.85 6.75 -3.02
N PRO A 44 7.79 7.57 -2.53
CA PRO A 44 7.68 9.03 -2.59
C PRO A 44 7.63 9.60 -4.02
N LYS A 45 8.11 8.86 -5.01
CA LYS A 45 8.06 9.26 -6.42
C LYS A 45 6.73 8.92 -7.11
N ASN A 46 5.95 8.00 -6.55
CA ASN A 46 4.68 7.51 -7.10
C ASN A 46 3.51 8.10 -6.30
N ASN A 47 3.44 9.42 -6.23
CA ASN A 47 2.56 10.15 -5.32
C ASN A 47 1.36 10.79 -6.01
N VAL A 48 0.73 10.07 -6.94
CA VAL A 48 -0.54 10.47 -7.54
C VAL A 48 -1.63 9.42 -7.25
N ALA A 49 -2.89 9.84 -7.29
CA ALA A 49 -4.02 8.94 -6.99
C ALA A 49 -4.05 7.70 -7.90
N ARG A 50 -3.65 7.84 -9.17
CA ARG A 50 -3.56 6.73 -10.12
C ARG A 50 -2.57 5.66 -9.68
N ASP A 51 -1.46 6.05 -9.05
CA ASP A 51 -0.45 5.10 -8.56
C ASP A 51 -0.99 4.26 -7.39
N LEU A 52 -1.81 4.85 -6.53
CA LEU A 52 -2.52 4.10 -5.47
C LEU A 52 -3.41 3.00 -6.08
N CYS A 53 -4.08 3.30 -7.18
CA CYS A 53 -4.93 2.33 -7.87
C CYS A 53 -4.10 1.25 -8.57
N ASN A 54 -3.11 1.65 -9.36
CA ASN A 54 -2.36 0.75 -10.24
C ASN A 54 -1.31 -0.08 -9.50
N LEU A 55 -0.61 0.50 -8.52
CA LEU A 55 0.49 -0.15 -7.82
C LEU A 55 0.07 -0.78 -6.49
N ARG A 56 -0.89 -0.17 -5.77
CA ARG A 56 -1.36 -0.70 -4.49
C ARG A 56 -2.66 -1.50 -4.61
N GLY A 57 -3.36 -1.39 -5.73
CA GLY A 57 -4.61 -2.09 -5.97
C GLY A 57 -5.81 -1.50 -5.20
N ILE A 58 -5.76 -0.20 -4.87
CA ILE A 58 -6.87 0.49 -4.20
C ILE A 58 -7.88 0.93 -5.25
N ALA A 59 -9.17 0.60 -5.06
CA ALA A 59 -10.22 1.03 -5.96
C ALA A 59 -10.31 2.57 -6.03
N LYS A 60 -10.60 3.13 -7.20
CA LYS A 60 -10.59 4.58 -7.46
C LYS A 60 -11.44 5.36 -6.47
N SER A 61 -12.65 4.90 -6.16
CA SER A 61 -13.55 5.52 -5.19
C SER A 61 -12.96 5.53 -3.77
N ASN A 62 -12.33 4.42 -3.37
CA ASN A 62 -11.66 4.30 -2.08
C ASN A 62 -10.43 5.20 -2.00
N ALA A 63 -9.62 5.27 -3.05
CA ALA A 63 -8.46 6.17 -3.11
C ALA A 63 -8.89 7.63 -2.93
N SER A 64 -9.89 8.08 -3.68
CA SER A 64 -10.42 9.45 -3.57
C SER A 64 -10.97 9.75 -2.17
N ASN A 65 -11.72 8.83 -1.58
CA ASN A 65 -12.27 8.99 -0.23
C ASN A 65 -11.16 9.02 0.83
N GLY A 66 -10.20 8.10 0.77
CA GLY A 66 -9.09 8.02 1.72
C GLY A 66 -8.20 9.27 1.66
N ILE A 67 -7.88 9.76 0.46
CA ILE A 67 -7.13 11.01 0.27
C ILE A 67 -7.86 12.17 0.95
N ARG A 68 -9.16 12.34 0.69
CA ARG A 68 -9.98 13.40 1.29
C ARG A 68 -10.01 13.32 2.82
N LEU A 69 -10.12 12.12 3.38
CA LEU A 69 -10.10 11.93 4.85
C LEU A 69 -8.74 12.29 5.45
N LEU A 70 -7.65 11.88 4.81
CA LEU A 70 -6.29 12.21 5.25
C LEU A 70 -5.97 13.71 5.13
N GLU A 71 -6.47 14.37 4.09
CA GLU A 71 -6.36 15.83 3.96
C GLU A 71 -7.13 16.53 5.08
N LYS A 72 -8.35 16.07 5.40
CA LYS A 72 -9.16 16.61 6.51
C LYS A 72 -8.47 16.44 7.86
N LYS A 73 -7.75 15.33 8.07
CA LYS A 73 -6.98 15.08 9.30
C LYS A 73 -5.65 15.85 9.34
N GLY A 74 -5.25 16.50 8.26
CA GLY A 74 -4.00 17.25 8.17
C GLY A 74 -2.76 16.39 7.98
N PHE A 75 -2.89 15.16 7.52
CA PHE A 75 -1.77 14.24 7.29
C PHE A 75 -1.27 14.25 5.86
N LEU A 76 -2.07 14.79 4.95
CA LEU A 76 -1.79 14.82 3.53
C LEU A 76 -2.22 16.17 2.96
N VAL A 77 -1.48 16.66 1.97
CA VAL A 77 -1.80 17.84 1.17
C VAL A 77 -1.57 17.52 -0.30
N SER A 78 -2.50 17.91 -1.15
CA SER A 78 -2.32 17.80 -2.59
C SER A 78 -1.94 19.14 -3.21
N SER A 79 -1.01 19.08 -4.16
CA SER A 79 -0.54 20.23 -4.93
C SER A 79 -0.56 19.96 -6.42
N ALA A 80 -0.64 21.01 -7.23
CA ALA A 80 -0.51 20.87 -8.68
C ALA A 80 0.90 20.39 -9.04
N ASP A 81 0.97 19.49 -10.04
CA ASP A 81 2.25 19.09 -10.62
C ASP A 81 2.92 20.27 -11.34
N ALA A 82 4.26 20.34 -11.32
CA ALA A 82 5.02 21.41 -11.96
C ALA A 82 4.79 21.49 -13.49
N ASP A 83 4.58 20.32 -14.14
CA ASP A 83 4.47 20.18 -15.58
C ASP A 83 3.03 19.98 -16.08
N SER A 84 2.07 19.75 -15.19
CA SER A 84 0.67 19.50 -15.56
C SER A 84 -0.33 19.94 -14.51
N ARG A 85 -1.24 20.85 -14.88
CA ARG A 85 -2.36 21.29 -14.00
C ARG A 85 -3.39 20.18 -13.73
N LYS A 86 -3.42 19.13 -14.55
CA LYS A 86 -4.35 18.01 -14.41
C LYS A 86 -3.88 16.97 -13.40
N ILE A 87 -2.58 16.95 -13.09
CA ILE A 87 -1.97 16.00 -12.16
C ILE A 87 -1.84 16.68 -10.79
N ARG A 88 -2.35 16.00 -9.77
CA ARG A 88 -2.20 16.44 -8.39
C ARG A 88 -1.25 15.51 -7.66
N ARG A 89 -0.20 16.07 -7.12
CA ARG A 89 0.78 15.37 -6.29
C ARG A 89 0.28 15.31 -4.84
N LEU A 90 0.39 14.13 -4.26
CA LEU A 90 0.00 13.84 -2.88
C LEU A 90 1.27 13.88 -2.00
N ASN A 91 1.30 14.79 -1.04
CA ASN A 91 2.45 14.97 -0.19
C ASN A 91 2.05 14.77 1.27
N LEU A 92 2.83 14.00 2.00
CA LEU A 92 2.64 13.89 3.45
C LEU A 92 3.06 15.20 4.12
N THR A 93 2.22 15.68 5.03
CA THR A 93 2.58 16.80 5.92
C THR A 93 3.62 16.33 6.94
N SER A 94 4.18 17.26 7.71
CA SER A 94 5.11 16.91 8.80
C SER A 94 4.49 15.91 9.79
N SER A 95 3.22 16.13 10.19
CA SER A 95 2.48 15.21 11.05
C SER A 95 2.17 13.88 10.35
N GLY A 96 1.81 13.92 9.06
CA GLY A 96 1.62 12.71 8.25
C GLY A 96 2.87 11.86 8.13
N GLN A 97 4.04 12.48 7.96
CA GLN A 97 5.33 11.77 7.96
C GLN A 97 5.64 11.09 9.30
N GLY A 98 5.37 11.77 10.41
CA GLY A 98 5.54 11.20 11.75
C GLY A 98 4.69 9.95 11.97
N ILE A 99 3.44 10.00 11.56
CA ILE A 99 2.52 8.85 11.63
C ILE A 99 2.98 7.74 10.65
N ALA A 100 3.31 8.08 9.44
CA ALA A 100 3.76 7.10 8.44
C ALA A 100 5.03 6.36 8.89
N LYS A 101 5.96 7.01 9.58
CA LYS A 101 7.13 6.36 10.20
C LYS A 101 6.74 5.32 11.26
N ARG A 102 5.77 5.63 12.11
CA ARG A 102 5.24 4.68 13.10
C ARG A 102 4.59 3.47 12.42
N LEU A 103 3.79 3.72 11.40
CA LEU A 103 3.16 2.68 10.61
C LEU A 103 4.20 1.81 9.89
N ALA A 104 5.24 2.40 9.31
CA ALA A 104 6.33 1.68 8.65
C ALA A 104 7.13 0.82 9.63
N ALA A 105 7.36 1.27 10.85
CA ALA A 105 7.97 0.45 11.90
C ALA A 105 7.11 -0.77 12.23
N LYS A 106 5.79 -0.57 12.41
CA LYS A 106 4.85 -1.67 12.62
C LYS A 106 4.80 -2.63 11.43
N GLN A 107 4.84 -2.11 10.21
CA GLN A 107 4.89 -2.94 9.00
C GLN A 107 6.14 -3.85 8.99
N ARG A 108 7.30 -3.33 9.36
CA ARG A 108 8.52 -4.16 9.48
C ARG A 108 8.34 -5.28 10.49
N ASP A 109 7.82 -4.99 11.68
CA ASP A 109 7.58 -6.00 12.73
C ASP A 109 6.63 -7.11 12.24
N ILE A 110 5.60 -6.74 11.48
CA ILE A 110 4.64 -7.68 10.88
C ILE A 110 5.37 -8.62 9.91
N PHE A 111 6.19 -8.07 9.02
CA PHE A 111 6.95 -8.87 8.06
C PHE A 111 8.02 -9.74 8.75
N GLU A 112 8.72 -9.23 9.75
CA GLU A 112 9.68 -10.02 10.53
C GLU A 112 9.00 -11.21 11.22
N THR A 113 7.81 -10.99 11.79
CA THR A 113 7.01 -12.06 12.40
C THR A 113 6.56 -13.09 11.34
N MET A 114 6.07 -12.62 10.22
CA MET A 114 5.55 -13.47 9.15
C MET A 114 6.64 -14.33 8.50
N PHE A 115 7.84 -13.79 8.35
CA PHE A 115 8.99 -14.47 7.76
C PHE A 115 9.97 -15.07 8.77
N ALA A 116 9.57 -15.21 10.04
CA ALA A 116 10.41 -15.83 11.05
C ALA A 116 10.82 -17.26 10.62
N GLY A 117 12.10 -17.56 10.65
CA GLY A 117 12.65 -18.86 10.22
C GLY A 117 12.83 -19.02 8.70
N VAL A 118 12.51 -18.00 7.91
CA VAL A 118 12.73 -17.98 6.46
C VAL A 118 14.02 -17.22 6.15
N SER A 119 14.92 -17.81 5.33
CA SER A 119 16.20 -17.15 4.99
C SER A 119 15.95 -15.96 4.03
N ARG A 120 16.91 -15.04 4.01
CA ARG A 120 16.87 -13.89 3.10
C ARG A 120 16.86 -14.34 1.63
N GLU A 121 17.61 -15.38 1.30
CA GLU A 121 17.65 -15.96 -0.05
C GLU A 121 16.30 -16.54 -0.46
N GLN A 122 15.61 -17.22 0.46
CA GLN A 122 14.26 -17.74 0.21
C GLN A 122 13.25 -16.61 -0.01
N ILE A 123 13.33 -15.53 0.77
CA ILE A 123 12.48 -14.34 0.60
C ILE A 123 12.70 -13.70 -0.78
N GLN A 124 13.96 -13.60 -1.22
CA GLN A 124 14.28 -13.07 -2.55
C GLN A 124 13.71 -13.95 -3.68
N ILE A 125 13.76 -15.27 -3.53
CA ILE A 125 13.16 -16.20 -4.50
C ILE A 125 11.65 -15.99 -4.58
N VAL A 126 10.98 -15.88 -3.43
CA VAL A 126 9.52 -15.58 -3.40
C VAL A 126 9.22 -14.26 -4.11
N GLN A 127 10.01 -13.22 -3.86
CA GLN A 127 9.84 -11.93 -4.53
C GLN A 127 9.96 -12.07 -6.05
N GLN A 128 10.99 -12.71 -6.53
CA GLN A 128 11.21 -12.93 -7.97
C GLN A 128 10.07 -13.72 -8.62
N ILE A 129 9.56 -14.74 -7.93
CA ILE A 129 8.42 -15.52 -8.42
C ILE A 129 7.16 -14.65 -8.51
N MET A 130 6.89 -13.85 -7.47
CA MET A 130 5.72 -12.97 -7.44
C MET A 130 5.80 -11.90 -8.53
N ASP A 131 6.97 -11.31 -8.75
CA ASP A 131 7.20 -10.31 -9.80
C ASP A 131 6.91 -10.91 -11.20
N GLN A 132 7.34 -12.16 -11.44
CA GLN A 132 7.03 -12.86 -12.69
C GLN A 132 5.54 -13.16 -12.83
N CYS A 133 4.88 -13.60 -11.75
CA CYS A 133 3.44 -13.85 -11.74
C CYS A 133 2.65 -12.55 -12.03
N GLU A 134 3.05 -11.45 -11.41
CA GLU A 134 2.42 -10.13 -11.63
C GLU A 134 2.53 -9.72 -13.10
N LYS A 135 3.72 -9.81 -13.67
CA LYS A 135 3.96 -9.52 -15.09
C LYS A 135 3.05 -10.36 -16.01
N ASN A 136 2.96 -11.67 -15.75
CA ASN A 136 2.10 -12.56 -16.55
C ASN A 136 0.60 -12.17 -16.42
N MET A 137 0.16 -11.82 -15.23
CA MET A 137 -1.22 -11.37 -14.99
C MET A 137 -1.51 -10.05 -15.70
N GLU A 138 -0.61 -9.07 -15.61
CA GLU A 138 -0.76 -7.78 -16.29
C GLU A 138 -0.83 -7.91 -17.81
N GLU A 139 -0.01 -8.77 -18.39
CA GLU A 139 -0.06 -9.04 -19.85
C GLU A 139 -1.44 -9.58 -20.27
N GLN A 140 -2.03 -10.49 -19.49
CA GLN A 140 -3.35 -11.04 -19.78
C GLN A 140 -4.46 -10.00 -19.55
N MET A 141 -4.36 -9.18 -18.53
CA MET A 141 -5.34 -8.12 -18.23
C MET A 141 -5.35 -7.04 -19.32
N LYS A 142 -4.20 -6.67 -19.88
CA LYS A 142 -4.09 -5.72 -21.00
C LYS A 142 -4.83 -6.23 -22.24
N TRP A 143 -4.78 -7.52 -22.52
CA TRP A 143 -5.49 -8.15 -23.64
C TRP A 143 -7.03 -8.08 -23.52
N ASN A 144 -7.56 -8.09 -22.31
CA ASN A 144 -9.01 -8.09 -22.05
C ASN A 144 -9.62 -6.67 -21.99
N PHE A 145 -8.79 -5.63 -21.96
CA PHE A 145 -9.24 -4.22 -21.94
C PHE A 145 -8.99 -3.48 -23.26
N LEU A 146 -8.50 -4.16 -24.26
CA LEU A 146 -8.40 -3.69 -25.64
C LEU A 146 -9.57 -4.20 -26.46
#